data_c65244c6153c2e5e52fbe99a7fb2c8ea
#
_entry.id   c65244c6153c2e5e52fbe99a7fb2c8ea
#
_cell.length_a   1.000
_cell.length_b   1.000
_cell.length_c   1.000
_cell.angle_alpha   90.00
_cell.angle_beta   90.00
_cell.angle_gamma   90.00
#
_symmetry.space_group_name_H-M   'P 1'
#
loop_
_entity.id
_entity.type
_entity.pdbx_description
1 polymer ?
#
loop_
_entity_poly.entity_id
_entity_poly.type
_entity_poly.pdbx_seq_one_letter_code
_entity_poly.pdbx_strand_id
1 'polypeptide(L)'
;MTDIKYKRVLMKLSGEALAGDKGQGIDLETVSSIAEELKDVHDLGTQIAIVVGGGNLWRGEPASKIGMERSRADYTGMLGTTMNALVLQDALERAGVQTRVQTAITMQQIAEPYIRGRAIRHLEKGRIVIFAAGTGSPYFSTDTTAALRANEINADAILMGKNGVDGIYDSDPNKNANAVKFTELTHLDILKKGLKVMDSTASSLSMDNNMPLVVFNLNTPGNLKRVVLGEEIGTTVT
;
A
#
# COMPACT_ATOMS: atom_id res chain seq x y z
N MET A 1 2.35 -5.58 27.93
CA MET A 1 2.09 -4.83 26.69
C MET A 1 2.87 -5.54 25.62
N THR A 2 2.23 -5.93 24.54
CA THR A 2 2.91 -6.57 23.39
C THR A 2 3.82 -5.52 22.76
N ASP A 3 5.10 -5.82 22.63
CA ASP A 3 6.08 -4.84 22.11
C ASP A 3 5.88 -4.72 20.58
N ILE A 4 5.47 -3.54 20.13
CA ILE A 4 5.20 -3.24 18.71
C ILE A 4 6.53 -2.82 18.07
N LYS A 5 6.99 -3.55 17.05
CA LYS A 5 8.22 -3.18 16.32
C LYS A 5 8.05 -1.89 15.52
N TYR A 6 6.91 -1.72 14.87
CA TYR A 6 6.64 -0.56 14.01
C TYR A 6 5.48 0.25 14.60
N LYS A 7 5.76 1.46 15.10
CA LYS A 7 4.77 2.36 15.70
C LYS A 7 3.92 3.09 14.68
N ARG A 8 4.52 3.47 13.55
CA ARG A 8 3.84 4.12 12.43
C ARG A 8 4.20 3.41 11.14
N VAL A 9 3.21 2.89 10.44
CA VAL A 9 3.41 2.17 9.19
C VAL A 9 2.64 2.82 8.04
N LEU A 10 3.20 2.68 6.83
CA LEU A 10 2.45 2.92 5.61
C LEU A 10 2.16 1.57 4.95
N MET A 11 0.87 1.18 4.91
CA MET A 11 0.41 -0.01 4.22
C MET A 11 0.14 0.30 2.75
N LYS A 12 0.81 -0.39 1.83
CA LYS A 12 0.50 -0.32 0.40
C LYS A 12 -0.43 -1.47 0.03
N LEU A 13 -1.61 -1.14 -0.45
CA LEU A 13 -2.59 -2.08 -0.98
C LEU A 13 -2.69 -1.93 -2.50
N SER A 14 -2.56 -3.03 -3.24
CA SER A 14 -2.89 -3.02 -4.67
C SER A 14 -4.41 -2.92 -4.86
N GLY A 15 -4.86 -2.32 -5.95
CA GLY A 15 -6.29 -2.32 -6.27
C GLY A 15 -6.85 -3.74 -6.38
N GLU A 16 -6.07 -4.67 -6.94
CA GLU A 16 -6.45 -6.07 -7.08
C GLU A 16 -6.73 -6.75 -5.72
N ALA A 17 -6.07 -6.31 -4.63
CA ALA A 17 -6.36 -6.80 -3.29
C ALA A 17 -7.80 -6.51 -2.84
N LEU A 18 -8.44 -5.46 -3.38
CA LEU A 18 -9.83 -5.10 -3.08
C LEU A 18 -10.84 -5.77 -4.00
N ALA A 19 -10.39 -6.45 -5.05
CA ALA A 19 -11.25 -7.14 -6.01
C ALA A 19 -11.56 -8.60 -5.61
N GLY A 20 -10.87 -9.12 -4.60
CA GLY A 20 -10.98 -10.52 -4.20
C GLY A 20 -10.68 -11.46 -5.37
N ASP A 21 -11.32 -12.62 -5.39
CA ASP A 21 -11.14 -13.64 -6.42
C ASP A 21 -11.63 -13.21 -7.82
N LYS A 22 -12.46 -12.16 -7.89
CA LYS A 22 -12.98 -11.64 -9.17
C LYS A 22 -11.93 -10.93 -10.02
N GLY A 23 -10.84 -10.45 -9.39
CA GLY A 23 -9.74 -9.76 -10.06
C GLY A 23 -10.08 -8.40 -10.66
N GLN A 24 -11.35 -8.00 -10.69
CA GLN A 24 -11.86 -6.72 -11.19
C GLN A 24 -12.95 -6.17 -10.28
N GLY A 25 -13.12 -4.84 -10.31
CA GLY A 25 -14.12 -4.17 -9.49
C GLY A 25 -13.71 -4.12 -8.02
N ILE A 26 -14.69 -3.99 -7.15
CA ILE A 26 -14.53 -3.96 -5.69
C ILE A 26 -15.39 -5.08 -5.10
N ASP A 27 -14.77 -5.93 -4.31
CA ASP A 27 -15.45 -6.98 -3.56
C ASP A 27 -15.64 -6.53 -2.11
N LEU A 28 -16.89 -6.27 -1.71
CA LEU A 28 -17.19 -5.69 -0.40
C LEU A 28 -16.88 -6.63 0.76
N GLU A 29 -16.94 -7.94 0.57
CA GLU A 29 -16.58 -8.92 1.60
C GLU A 29 -15.08 -8.92 1.82
N THR A 30 -14.30 -8.91 0.75
CA THR A 30 -12.83 -8.77 0.81
C THR A 30 -12.41 -7.47 1.47
N VAL A 31 -13.06 -6.34 1.11
CA VAL A 31 -12.77 -5.04 1.73
C VAL A 31 -13.09 -5.06 3.23
N SER A 32 -14.20 -5.69 3.62
CA SER A 32 -14.56 -5.81 5.05
C SER A 32 -13.53 -6.67 5.80
N SER A 33 -13.06 -7.78 5.23
CA SER A 33 -12.01 -8.60 5.84
C SER A 33 -10.69 -7.84 6.02
N ILE A 34 -10.28 -7.05 5.02
CA ILE A 34 -9.08 -6.19 5.12
C ILE A 34 -9.27 -5.12 6.20
N ALA A 35 -10.47 -4.54 6.32
CA ALA A 35 -10.77 -3.54 7.35
C ALA A 35 -10.67 -4.12 8.77
N GLU A 36 -11.11 -5.36 9.00
CA GLU A 36 -10.97 -6.04 10.29
C GLU A 36 -9.49 -6.32 10.63
N GLU A 37 -8.68 -6.78 9.67
CA GLU A 37 -7.24 -6.97 9.89
C GLU A 37 -6.52 -5.65 10.21
N LEU A 38 -6.88 -4.58 9.52
CA LEU A 38 -6.33 -3.24 9.79
C LEU A 38 -6.75 -2.74 11.18
N LYS A 39 -8.00 -3.01 11.58
CA LYS A 39 -8.50 -2.71 12.92
C LYS A 39 -7.72 -3.46 14.00
N ASP A 40 -7.48 -4.75 13.82
CA ASP A 40 -6.71 -5.56 14.77
C ASP A 40 -5.32 -4.98 15.05
N VAL A 41 -4.67 -4.46 13.99
CA VAL A 41 -3.36 -3.80 14.12
C VAL A 41 -3.49 -2.41 14.74
N HIS A 42 -4.50 -1.64 14.36
CA HIS A 42 -4.80 -0.34 14.94
C HIS A 42 -5.04 -0.44 16.45
N ASP A 43 -5.78 -1.46 16.90
CA ASP A 43 -6.11 -1.68 18.31
C ASP A 43 -4.88 -2.05 19.16
N LEU A 44 -3.75 -2.46 18.56
CA LEU A 44 -2.46 -2.59 19.22
C LEU A 44 -1.81 -1.23 19.53
N GLY A 45 -2.31 -0.13 18.96
CA GLY A 45 -1.75 1.22 19.07
C GLY A 45 -0.83 1.63 17.92
N THR A 46 -0.78 0.85 16.84
CA THR A 46 -0.03 1.21 15.62
C THR A 46 -0.75 2.30 14.85
N GLN A 47 -0.03 3.35 14.46
CA GLN A 47 -0.51 4.39 13.56
C GLN A 47 -0.43 3.90 12.12
N ILE A 48 -1.55 3.84 11.42
CA ILE A 48 -1.65 3.26 10.09
C ILE A 48 -2.01 4.33 9.06
N ALA A 49 -1.14 4.50 8.08
CA ALA A 49 -1.44 5.18 6.84
C ALA A 49 -1.56 4.16 5.70
N ILE A 50 -2.42 4.42 4.72
CA ILE A 50 -2.67 3.50 3.61
C ILE A 50 -2.52 4.24 2.29
N VAL A 51 -1.82 3.63 1.33
CA VAL A 51 -1.85 4.01 -0.09
C VAL A 51 -2.51 2.89 -0.85
N VAL A 52 -3.58 3.20 -1.58
CA VAL A 52 -4.35 2.21 -2.34
C VAL A 52 -4.17 2.41 -3.84
N GLY A 53 -3.97 1.32 -4.58
CA GLY A 53 -3.91 1.31 -6.05
C GLY A 53 -5.31 1.34 -6.66
N GLY A 54 -5.38 1.61 -7.98
CA GLY A 54 -6.61 1.64 -8.77
C GLY A 54 -6.71 0.55 -9.84
N GLY A 55 -5.79 -0.42 -9.85
CA GLY A 55 -5.63 -1.40 -10.93
C GLY A 55 -6.82 -2.37 -11.12
N ASN A 56 -7.67 -2.52 -10.10
CA ASN A 56 -8.92 -3.28 -10.18
C ASN A 56 -10.02 -2.56 -10.97
N LEU A 57 -9.95 -1.24 -11.07
CA LEU A 57 -10.94 -0.39 -11.75
C LEU A 57 -10.40 0.13 -13.09
N TRP A 58 -9.13 0.53 -13.12
CA TRP A 58 -8.52 1.11 -14.31
C TRP A 58 -7.01 0.92 -14.33
N ARG A 59 -6.49 0.55 -15.51
CA ARG A 59 -5.04 0.46 -15.77
C ARG A 59 -4.65 1.41 -16.89
N GLY A 60 -3.84 2.42 -16.58
CA GLY A 60 -3.45 3.49 -17.50
C GLY A 60 -2.56 3.00 -18.64
N GLU A 61 -1.61 2.09 -18.36
CA GLU A 61 -0.69 1.59 -19.38
C GLU A 61 -1.38 0.85 -20.54
N PRO A 62 -2.28 -0.14 -20.32
CA PRO A 62 -3.06 -0.73 -21.41
C PRO A 62 -3.90 0.28 -22.18
N ALA A 63 -4.53 1.26 -21.50
CA ALA A 63 -5.33 2.29 -22.15
C ALA A 63 -4.47 3.19 -23.07
N SER A 64 -3.26 3.53 -22.68
CA SER A 64 -2.35 4.32 -23.53
C SER A 64 -1.88 3.55 -24.76
N LYS A 65 -1.74 2.22 -24.69
CA LYS A 65 -1.38 1.37 -25.83
C LYS A 65 -2.44 1.32 -26.93
N ILE A 66 -3.70 1.61 -26.60
CA ILE A 66 -4.82 1.70 -27.55
C ILE A 66 -5.14 3.15 -27.99
N GLY A 67 -4.23 4.10 -27.72
CA GLY A 67 -4.30 5.45 -28.22
C GLY A 67 -4.82 6.51 -27.25
N MET A 68 -5.13 6.16 -25.99
CA MET A 68 -5.45 7.15 -24.98
C MET A 68 -4.20 7.91 -24.56
N GLU A 69 -4.29 9.24 -24.42
CA GLU A 69 -3.19 10.04 -23.91
C GLU A 69 -2.79 9.57 -22.50
N ARG A 70 -1.49 9.32 -22.28
CA ARG A 70 -0.97 8.74 -21.04
C ARG A 70 -1.39 9.52 -19.79
N SER A 71 -1.29 10.86 -19.83
CA SER A 71 -1.65 11.69 -18.69
C SER A 71 -3.13 11.54 -18.32
N ARG A 72 -4.02 11.48 -19.32
CA ARG A 72 -5.46 11.25 -19.09
C ARG A 72 -5.74 9.87 -18.54
N ALA A 73 -5.04 8.84 -19.05
CA ALA A 73 -5.17 7.48 -18.54
C ALA A 73 -4.73 7.36 -17.09
N ASP A 74 -3.65 8.05 -16.70
CA ASP A 74 -3.15 8.07 -15.34
C ASP A 74 -4.09 8.84 -14.40
N TYR A 75 -4.66 9.99 -14.81
CA TYR A 75 -5.70 10.69 -14.04
C TYR A 75 -6.94 9.83 -13.82
N THR A 76 -7.37 9.07 -14.83
CA THR A 76 -8.48 8.11 -14.68
C THR A 76 -8.14 7.06 -13.62
N GLY A 77 -6.90 6.53 -13.62
CA GLY A 77 -6.42 5.63 -12.57
C GLY A 77 -6.41 6.26 -11.17
N MET A 78 -6.05 7.56 -11.05
CA MET A 78 -6.11 8.29 -9.79
C MET A 78 -7.54 8.41 -9.25
N LEU A 79 -8.54 8.62 -10.12
CA LEU A 79 -9.95 8.57 -9.72
C LEU A 79 -10.33 7.17 -9.22
N GLY A 80 -9.86 6.12 -9.86
CA GLY A 80 -10.04 4.74 -9.40
C GLY A 80 -9.48 4.51 -7.99
N THR A 81 -8.30 5.06 -7.67
CA THR A 81 -7.77 4.99 -6.30
C THR A 81 -8.65 5.71 -5.29
N THR A 82 -9.27 6.82 -5.69
CA THR A 82 -10.17 7.57 -4.82
C THR A 82 -11.44 6.78 -4.52
N MET A 83 -12.02 6.09 -5.52
CA MET A 83 -13.15 5.18 -5.29
C MET A 83 -12.79 4.07 -4.29
N ASN A 84 -11.66 3.41 -4.47
CA ASN A 84 -11.17 2.38 -3.56
C ASN A 84 -10.97 2.92 -2.14
N ALA A 85 -10.41 4.13 -2.01
CA ALA A 85 -10.17 4.77 -0.71
C ALA A 85 -11.49 5.06 0.05
N LEU A 86 -12.53 5.53 -0.64
CA LEU A 86 -13.83 5.81 -0.03
C LEU A 86 -14.53 4.54 0.45
N VAL A 87 -14.47 3.46 -0.35
CA VAL A 87 -15.06 2.17 0.04
C VAL A 87 -14.31 1.56 1.24
N LEU A 88 -12.97 1.66 1.25
CA LEU A 88 -12.18 1.19 2.38
C LEU A 88 -12.41 2.04 3.64
N GLN A 89 -12.59 3.36 3.50
CA GLN A 89 -12.97 4.25 4.60
C GLN A 89 -14.29 3.81 5.24
N ASP A 90 -15.34 3.58 4.43
CA ASP A 90 -16.64 3.14 4.92
C ASP A 90 -16.53 1.81 5.69
N ALA A 91 -15.76 0.85 5.17
CA ALA A 91 -15.55 -0.44 5.83
C ALA A 91 -14.83 -0.30 7.18
N LEU A 92 -13.79 0.53 7.25
CA LEU A 92 -13.05 0.82 8.49
C LEU A 92 -13.94 1.54 9.52
N GLU A 93 -14.74 2.51 9.08
CA GLU A 93 -15.65 3.25 9.97
C GLU A 93 -16.78 2.33 10.48
N ARG A 94 -17.28 1.40 9.67
CA ARG A 94 -18.20 0.33 10.13
C ARG A 94 -17.55 -0.63 11.12
N ALA A 95 -16.27 -0.92 10.97
CA ALA A 95 -15.49 -1.69 11.94
C ALA A 95 -15.16 -0.90 13.23
N GLY A 96 -15.55 0.39 13.32
CA GLY A 96 -15.36 1.23 14.50
C GLY A 96 -14.05 2.05 14.51
N VAL A 97 -13.31 2.10 13.42
CA VAL A 97 -12.04 2.85 13.32
C VAL A 97 -12.27 4.19 12.62
N GLN A 98 -11.98 5.29 13.32
CA GLN A 98 -12.04 6.62 12.70
C GLN A 98 -11.02 6.72 11.56
N THR A 99 -11.50 7.04 10.36
CA THR A 99 -10.67 7.08 9.14
C THR A 99 -10.79 8.41 8.42
N ARG A 100 -9.72 8.85 7.75
CA ARG A 100 -9.72 10.06 6.90
C ARG A 100 -9.09 9.74 5.55
N VAL A 101 -9.80 10.10 4.49
CA VAL A 101 -9.26 10.07 3.13
C VAL A 101 -8.66 11.44 2.81
N GLN A 102 -7.41 11.45 2.34
CA GLN A 102 -6.75 12.64 1.82
C GLN A 102 -6.34 12.42 0.37
N THR A 103 -6.72 13.36 -0.51
CA THR A 103 -6.45 13.26 -1.94
C THR A 103 -5.37 14.24 -2.38
N ALA A 104 -4.50 13.77 -3.28
CA ALA A 104 -3.49 14.63 -3.91
C ALA A 104 -4.09 15.57 -4.98
N ILE A 105 -5.26 15.22 -5.54
CA ILE A 105 -6.05 16.08 -6.41
C ILE A 105 -7.21 16.65 -5.59
N THR A 106 -7.43 17.96 -5.66
CA THR A 106 -8.48 18.62 -4.86
C THR A 106 -9.87 18.13 -5.22
N MET A 107 -10.56 17.53 -4.25
CA MET A 107 -11.93 16.98 -4.35
C MET A 107 -12.66 17.27 -3.04
N GLN A 108 -12.83 18.54 -2.70
CA GLN A 108 -13.24 18.99 -1.37
C GLN A 108 -14.59 18.44 -0.88
N GLN A 109 -15.48 18.06 -1.81
CA GLN A 109 -16.80 17.51 -1.48
C GLN A 109 -16.74 16.06 -0.98
N ILE A 110 -15.63 15.33 -1.26
CA ILE A 110 -15.53 13.89 -0.98
C ILE A 110 -14.34 13.50 -0.11
N ALA A 111 -13.26 14.30 -0.10
CA ALA A 111 -12.07 14.00 0.68
C ALA A 111 -11.28 15.26 1.04
N GLU A 112 -10.49 15.18 2.10
CA GLU A 112 -9.60 16.28 2.46
C GLU A 112 -8.47 16.44 1.43
N PRO A 113 -8.03 17.67 1.10
CA PRO A 113 -6.80 17.85 0.37
C PRO A 113 -5.62 17.37 1.22
N TYR A 114 -4.67 16.68 0.57
CA TYR A 114 -3.48 16.21 1.25
C TYR A 114 -2.64 17.37 1.78
N ILE A 115 -2.41 17.37 3.08
CA ILE A 115 -1.49 18.27 3.77
C ILE A 115 -0.72 17.43 4.79
N ARG A 116 0.61 17.34 4.63
CA ARG A 116 1.50 16.50 5.46
C ARG A 116 1.23 16.66 6.97
N GLY A 117 1.22 17.88 7.47
CA GLY A 117 1.00 18.15 8.91
C GLY A 117 -0.39 17.68 9.39
N ARG A 118 -1.40 17.75 8.53
CA ARG A 118 -2.76 17.26 8.84
C ARG A 118 -2.79 15.74 8.88
N ALA A 119 -2.12 15.05 7.94
CA ALA A 119 -1.99 13.61 7.93
C ALA A 119 -1.34 13.09 9.23
N ILE A 120 -0.19 13.67 9.62
CA ILE A 120 0.50 13.33 10.86
C ILE A 120 -0.43 13.56 12.07
N ARG A 121 -1.13 14.68 12.11
CA ARG A 121 -2.06 14.98 13.21
C ARG A 121 -3.23 13.99 13.32
N HIS A 122 -3.72 13.47 12.18
CA HIS A 122 -4.74 12.41 12.19
C HIS A 122 -4.17 11.12 12.77
N LEU A 123 -2.98 10.69 12.35
CA LEU A 123 -2.30 9.50 12.86
C LEU A 123 -2.05 9.58 14.36
N GLU A 124 -1.56 10.73 14.86
CA GLU A 124 -1.35 10.98 16.29
C GLU A 124 -2.64 10.95 17.11
N LYS A 125 -3.79 11.22 16.50
CA LYS A 125 -5.11 11.11 17.12
C LYS A 125 -5.71 9.69 17.04
N GLY A 126 -4.95 8.70 16.63
CA GLY A 126 -5.42 7.33 16.46
C GLY A 126 -6.40 7.16 15.31
N ARG A 127 -6.30 7.93 14.23
CA ARG A 127 -7.09 7.76 13.02
C ARG A 127 -6.27 7.06 11.94
N ILE A 128 -6.90 6.20 11.19
CA ILE A 128 -6.29 5.70 9.94
C ILE A 128 -6.39 6.79 8.88
N VAL A 129 -5.33 6.99 8.10
CA VAL A 129 -5.30 7.92 6.97
C VAL A 129 -5.13 7.14 5.68
N ILE A 130 -6.03 7.36 4.71
CA ILE A 130 -5.93 6.76 3.38
C ILE A 130 -5.54 7.85 2.38
N PHE A 131 -4.41 7.66 1.71
CA PHE A 131 -3.96 8.56 0.65
C PHE A 131 -4.48 8.10 -0.70
N ALA A 132 -5.26 8.94 -1.35
CA ALA A 132 -5.86 8.70 -2.64
C ALA A 132 -5.34 9.67 -3.72
N ALA A 133 -5.66 9.39 -4.97
CA ALA A 133 -5.18 10.11 -6.15
C ALA A 133 -3.65 10.09 -6.33
N GLY A 134 -2.97 9.06 -5.79
CA GLY A 134 -1.55 8.85 -5.99
C GLY A 134 -0.69 10.03 -5.52
N THR A 135 0.26 10.44 -6.36
CA THR A 135 1.05 11.66 -6.15
C THR A 135 0.32 12.94 -6.59
N GLY A 136 -0.80 12.81 -7.30
CA GLY A 136 -1.48 13.90 -8.01
C GLY A 136 -0.85 14.22 -9.38
N SER A 137 0.23 13.57 -9.77
CA SER A 137 0.96 13.78 -11.01
C SER A 137 0.97 12.50 -11.86
N PRO A 138 0.70 12.59 -13.17
CA PRO A 138 0.85 11.47 -14.10
C PRO A 138 2.27 10.89 -14.10
N TYR A 139 2.43 9.70 -14.66
CA TYR A 139 3.68 8.94 -14.81
C TYR A 139 4.24 8.31 -13.52
N PHE A 140 3.68 8.58 -12.35
CA PHE A 140 4.07 7.96 -11.09
C PHE A 140 3.15 6.80 -10.71
N SER A 141 3.75 5.75 -10.20
CA SER A 141 3.04 4.55 -9.76
C SER A 141 2.48 4.68 -8.32
N THR A 142 1.68 3.69 -7.93
CA THR A 142 1.26 3.51 -6.53
C THR A 142 2.46 3.20 -5.62
N ASP A 143 3.49 2.50 -6.13
CA ASP A 143 4.70 2.20 -5.35
C ASP A 143 5.50 3.46 -5.06
N THR A 144 5.69 4.33 -6.06
CA THR A 144 6.31 5.65 -5.88
C THR A 144 5.51 6.50 -4.88
N THR A 145 4.17 6.46 -4.96
CA THR A 145 3.31 7.16 -4.00
C THR A 145 3.53 6.65 -2.58
N ALA A 146 3.62 5.32 -2.40
CA ALA A 146 3.84 4.72 -1.09
C ALA A 146 5.19 5.15 -0.49
N ALA A 147 6.27 5.09 -1.27
CA ALA A 147 7.59 5.52 -0.85
C ALA A 147 7.60 7.03 -0.46
N LEU A 148 6.98 7.89 -1.27
CA LEU A 148 6.88 9.33 -1.00
C LEU A 148 6.12 9.59 0.30
N ARG A 149 4.89 9.05 0.43
CA ARG A 149 4.04 9.29 1.61
C ARG A 149 4.63 8.72 2.88
N ALA A 150 5.28 7.56 2.84
CA ALA A 150 5.95 6.96 3.99
C ALA A 150 7.03 7.91 4.55
N ASN A 151 7.87 8.46 3.68
CA ASN A 151 8.90 9.43 4.06
C ASN A 151 8.28 10.72 4.63
N GLU A 152 7.26 11.26 3.96
CA GLU A 152 6.61 12.51 4.38
C GLU A 152 5.97 12.42 5.78
N ILE A 153 5.38 11.26 6.13
CA ILE A 153 4.73 11.06 7.44
C ILE A 153 5.67 10.48 8.50
N ASN A 154 6.95 10.27 8.19
CA ASN A 154 7.93 9.60 9.04
C ASN A 154 7.44 8.21 9.48
N ALA A 155 7.06 7.36 8.53
CA ALA A 155 6.73 5.98 8.80
C ALA A 155 8.00 5.17 9.18
N ASP A 156 7.86 4.19 10.06
CA ASP A 156 8.94 3.29 10.46
C ASP A 156 9.22 2.24 9.36
N ALA A 157 8.21 1.88 8.57
CA ALA A 157 8.31 0.95 7.45
C ALA A 157 7.15 1.10 6.47
N ILE A 158 7.40 0.67 5.22
CA ILE A 158 6.36 0.39 4.23
C ILE A 158 6.00 -1.09 4.33
N LEU A 159 4.72 -1.40 4.54
CA LEU A 159 4.20 -2.75 4.53
C LEU A 159 3.54 -3.03 3.18
N MET A 160 4.10 -3.97 2.43
CA MET A 160 3.61 -4.34 1.10
C MET A 160 2.95 -5.72 1.13
N GLY A 161 1.64 -5.72 1.26
CA GLY A 161 0.85 -6.93 1.14
C GLY A 161 0.77 -7.41 -0.30
N LYS A 162 1.27 -8.59 -0.58
CA LYS A 162 1.14 -9.27 -1.88
C LYS A 162 -0.01 -10.25 -1.83
N ASN A 163 -0.59 -10.54 -3.00
CA ASN A 163 -1.65 -11.53 -3.17
C ASN A 163 -1.03 -12.87 -3.55
N GLY A 164 -1.10 -13.86 -2.66
CA GLY A 164 -0.63 -15.23 -2.93
C GLY A 164 0.89 -15.45 -2.96
N VAL A 165 1.69 -14.40 -2.67
CA VAL A 165 3.16 -14.51 -2.59
C VAL A 165 3.63 -13.99 -1.23
N ASP A 166 4.41 -14.77 -0.50
CA ASP A 166 4.75 -14.52 0.90
C ASP A 166 6.10 -13.81 1.11
N GLY A 167 6.67 -13.23 0.06
CA GLY A 167 7.93 -12.50 0.15
C GLY A 167 8.53 -12.19 -1.22
N ILE A 168 9.83 -11.90 -1.24
CA ILE A 168 10.62 -11.67 -2.45
C ILE A 168 11.42 -12.93 -2.77
N TYR A 169 11.40 -13.33 -4.06
CA TYR A 169 12.08 -14.50 -4.56
C TYR A 169 13.10 -14.13 -5.64
N ASP A 170 14.08 -15.02 -5.86
CA ASP A 170 15.06 -14.89 -6.94
C ASP A 170 14.44 -15.03 -8.35
N SER A 171 13.28 -15.72 -8.41
CA SER A 171 12.49 -15.90 -9.63
C SER A 171 11.00 -16.01 -9.27
N ASP A 172 10.11 -15.98 -10.26
CA ASP A 172 8.66 -16.07 -10.04
C ASP A 172 8.26 -17.44 -9.47
N PRO A 173 7.83 -17.54 -8.20
CA PRO A 173 7.51 -18.83 -7.56
C PRO A 173 6.32 -19.52 -8.22
N ASN A 174 5.46 -18.79 -8.95
CA ASN A 174 4.33 -19.39 -9.68
C ASN A 174 4.77 -20.08 -10.97
N LYS A 175 5.97 -19.78 -11.47
CA LYS A 175 6.54 -20.34 -12.70
C LYS A 175 7.71 -21.29 -12.45
N ASN A 176 8.41 -21.08 -11.34
CA ASN A 176 9.58 -21.87 -10.97
C ASN A 176 9.40 -22.45 -9.56
N ALA A 177 9.13 -23.76 -9.49
CA ALA A 177 8.99 -24.45 -8.21
C ALA A 177 10.27 -24.46 -7.35
N ASN A 178 11.44 -24.16 -7.94
CA ASN A 178 12.73 -24.05 -7.25
C ASN A 178 13.07 -22.61 -6.88
N ALA A 179 12.14 -21.65 -7.00
CA ALA A 179 12.37 -20.28 -6.60
C ALA A 179 12.72 -20.19 -5.11
N VAL A 180 13.77 -19.45 -4.80
CA VAL A 180 14.28 -19.30 -3.43
C VAL A 180 13.82 -17.97 -2.88
N LYS A 181 13.12 -18.02 -1.73
CA LYS A 181 12.68 -16.82 -1.01
C LYS A 181 13.85 -16.22 -0.24
N PHE A 182 13.96 -14.89 -0.31
CA PHE A 182 14.85 -14.12 0.55
C PHE A 182 14.15 -13.77 1.87
N THR A 183 14.85 -13.87 2.98
CA THR A 183 14.39 -13.36 4.28
C THR A 183 14.73 -11.89 4.45
N GLU A 184 15.94 -11.51 4.04
CA GLU A 184 16.45 -10.14 4.08
C GLU A 184 17.13 -9.77 2.77
N LEU A 185 17.01 -8.52 2.37
CA LEU A 185 17.68 -7.91 1.21
C LEU A 185 18.01 -6.46 1.55
N THR A 186 19.01 -5.91 0.87
CA THR A 186 19.17 -4.46 0.81
C THR A 186 18.43 -3.88 -0.41
N HIS A 187 18.09 -2.59 -0.39
CA HIS A 187 17.57 -1.90 -1.57
C HIS A 187 18.50 -2.03 -2.78
N LEU A 188 19.80 -2.01 -2.51
CA LEU A 188 20.84 -2.20 -3.54
C LEU A 188 20.81 -3.61 -4.14
N ASP A 189 20.52 -4.65 -3.35
CA ASP A 189 20.37 -6.02 -3.86
C ASP A 189 19.20 -6.14 -4.82
N ILE A 190 18.08 -5.48 -4.51
CA ILE A 190 16.90 -5.44 -5.40
C ILE A 190 17.29 -4.86 -6.76
N LEU A 191 17.99 -3.72 -6.77
CA LEU A 191 18.43 -3.06 -7.99
C LEU A 191 19.45 -3.91 -8.77
N LYS A 192 20.48 -4.42 -8.10
CA LYS A 192 21.54 -5.25 -8.71
C LYS A 192 21.01 -6.55 -9.30
N LYS A 193 20.07 -7.19 -8.62
CA LYS A 193 19.47 -8.48 -9.04
C LYS A 193 18.30 -8.28 -10.00
N GLY A 194 17.85 -7.04 -10.25
CA GLY A 194 16.68 -6.73 -11.09
C GLY A 194 15.38 -7.33 -10.56
N LEU A 195 15.23 -7.44 -9.24
CA LEU A 195 14.04 -8.02 -8.61
C LEU A 195 12.83 -7.08 -8.76
N LYS A 196 11.72 -7.62 -9.22
CA LYS A 196 10.48 -6.85 -9.46
C LYS A 196 9.63 -6.74 -8.19
N VAL A 197 10.10 -5.99 -7.21
CA VAL A 197 9.39 -5.74 -5.95
C VAL A 197 8.50 -4.50 -6.07
N MET A 198 9.10 -3.40 -6.51
CA MET A 198 8.48 -2.10 -6.80
C MET A 198 9.20 -1.48 -8.00
N ASP A 199 8.66 -0.38 -8.52
CA ASP A 199 9.32 0.33 -9.62
C ASP A 199 10.65 0.99 -9.18
N SER A 200 11.49 1.36 -10.15
CA SER A 200 12.82 1.90 -9.89
C SER A 200 12.80 3.24 -9.14
N THR A 201 11.79 4.08 -9.40
CA THR A 201 11.63 5.38 -8.72
C THR A 201 11.32 5.17 -7.24
N ALA A 202 10.39 4.27 -6.92
CA ALA A 202 10.05 3.90 -5.55
C ALA A 202 11.25 3.26 -4.82
N SER A 203 11.98 2.36 -5.50
CA SER A 203 13.15 1.71 -4.94
C SER A 203 14.27 2.72 -4.62
N SER A 204 14.57 3.64 -5.54
CA SER A 204 15.58 4.69 -5.31
C SER A 204 15.18 5.62 -4.17
N LEU A 205 13.90 6.07 -4.14
CA LEU A 205 13.42 6.94 -3.08
C LEU A 205 13.46 6.27 -1.70
N SER A 206 13.15 4.98 -1.62
CA SER A 206 13.25 4.20 -0.38
C SER A 206 14.70 4.03 0.06
N MET A 207 15.60 3.71 -0.87
CA MET A 207 17.02 3.57 -0.62
C MET A 207 17.66 4.86 -0.11
N ASP A 208 17.41 5.99 -0.79
CA ASP A 208 18.00 7.30 -0.44
C ASP A 208 17.57 7.79 0.94
N ASN A 209 16.42 7.34 1.43
CA ASN A 209 15.87 7.71 2.74
C ASN A 209 15.94 6.58 3.79
N ASN A 210 16.62 5.48 3.49
CA ASN A 210 16.72 4.30 4.36
C ASN A 210 15.34 3.83 4.88
N MET A 211 14.32 3.85 4.01
CA MET A 211 12.95 3.47 4.35
C MET A 211 12.80 1.95 4.28
N PRO A 212 12.60 1.24 5.41
CA PRO A 212 12.42 -0.20 5.39
C PRO A 212 11.15 -0.61 4.63
N LEU A 213 11.23 -1.74 3.92
CA LEU A 213 10.10 -2.35 3.24
C LEU A 213 9.92 -3.79 3.74
N VAL A 214 8.72 -4.17 4.10
CA VAL A 214 8.36 -5.55 4.45
C VAL A 214 7.35 -6.08 3.44
N VAL A 215 7.74 -7.12 2.72
CA VAL A 215 6.90 -7.80 1.73
C VAL A 215 6.38 -9.11 2.30
N PHE A 216 5.07 -9.30 2.34
CA PHE A 216 4.43 -10.47 2.94
C PHE A 216 3.12 -10.84 2.22
N ASN A 217 2.60 -12.04 2.50
CA ASN A 217 1.31 -12.47 1.97
C ASN A 217 0.17 -11.88 2.81
N LEU A 218 -0.64 -11.01 2.19
CA LEU A 218 -1.81 -10.40 2.82
C LEU A 218 -2.99 -11.37 2.98
N ASN A 219 -3.08 -12.40 2.13
CA ASN A 219 -4.23 -13.33 2.13
C ASN A 219 -4.20 -14.32 3.30
N THR A 220 -3.10 -14.39 4.04
CA THR A 220 -3.03 -15.22 5.23
C THR A 220 -3.51 -14.40 6.43
N PRO A 221 -4.66 -14.74 7.03
CA PRO A 221 -5.21 -14.01 8.17
C PRO A 221 -4.20 -13.84 9.31
N GLY A 222 -4.15 -12.63 9.87
CA GLY A 222 -3.25 -12.29 10.97
C GLY A 222 -1.81 -11.96 10.57
N ASN A 223 -1.41 -12.12 9.31
CA ASN A 223 -0.04 -11.81 8.88
C ASN A 223 0.31 -10.33 9.05
N LEU A 224 -0.62 -9.42 8.82
CA LEU A 224 -0.39 -7.99 9.03
C LEU A 224 -0.02 -7.71 10.49
N LYS A 225 -0.73 -8.31 11.43
CA LYS A 225 -0.45 -8.21 12.86
C LYS A 225 0.92 -8.78 13.22
N ARG A 226 1.25 -9.96 12.70
CA ARG A 226 2.55 -10.61 12.93
C ARG A 226 3.73 -9.77 12.44
N VAL A 227 3.59 -9.15 11.25
CA VAL A 227 4.61 -8.21 10.71
C VAL A 227 4.81 -7.02 11.65
N VAL A 228 3.73 -6.41 12.12
CA VAL A 228 3.81 -5.23 13.01
C VAL A 228 4.43 -5.59 14.37
N LEU A 229 4.24 -6.80 14.82
CA LEU A 229 4.89 -7.34 16.03
C LEU A 229 6.35 -7.75 15.80
N GLY A 230 6.84 -7.68 14.56
CA GLY A 230 8.25 -7.95 14.21
C GLY A 230 8.56 -9.41 13.91
N GLU A 231 7.55 -10.26 13.67
CA GLU A 231 7.80 -11.63 13.24
C GLU A 231 8.38 -11.67 11.81
N GLU A 232 9.33 -12.56 11.59
CA GLU A 232 10.03 -12.73 10.29
C GLU A 232 9.21 -13.64 9.35
N ILE A 233 8.06 -13.18 8.90
CA ILE A 233 7.16 -13.97 8.05
C ILE A 233 7.23 -13.66 6.55
N GLY A 234 7.95 -12.62 6.17
CA GLY A 234 8.06 -12.17 4.80
C GLY A 234 9.50 -11.98 4.37
N THR A 235 9.73 -10.96 3.56
CA THR A 235 11.06 -10.45 3.23
C THR A 235 11.18 -9.02 3.72
N THR A 236 12.21 -8.73 4.51
CA THR A 236 12.55 -7.37 4.93
C THR A 236 13.62 -6.80 4.00
N VAL A 237 13.43 -5.55 3.56
CA VAL A 237 14.38 -4.80 2.73
C VAL A 237 14.81 -3.55 3.49
N THR A 238 16.13 -3.33 3.59
CA THR A 238 16.75 -2.19 4.31
C THR A 238 17.85 -1.53 3.47
#